data_4dadf342fa9bf6d20feb6b0b470da93c
#
_entry.id   4dadf342fa9bf6d20feb6b0b470da93c
#
_cell.length_a   1.000
_cell.length_b   1.000
_cell.length_c   1.000
_cell.angle_alpha   90.00
_cell.angle_beta   90.00
_cell.angle_gamma   90.00
#
_symmetry.space_group_name_H-M   'P 1'
#
loop_
_entity.id
_entity.type
_entity.pdbx_description
1 polymer ?
#
loop_
_entity_poly.entity_id
_entity_poly.type
_entity_poly.pdbx_seq_one_letter_code
_entity_poly.pdbx_strand_id
1 'polypeptide(L)'
;ESEPNSNSLKRLKSRIKFLNQQEKEIKDDITAIVKRNENLKKEIDLICTLPGIGELTAVIILAETNGFELIRNKRQLTSYAGLDVKEKQSGTSVKSKPKITKKGNRSLRKAMHFPSLVAVKWDDNFREIYARLVSKHGIKMKALVAIQRKLLEMTYTLFKNKTTYEKEYQIKMREQKNSVQVQMT
;
A
#
# COMPACT_ATOMS: atom_id res chain seq x y z
N GLU A 1 -15.73 37.78 8.74
CA GLU A 1 -15.30 36.49 9.35
C GLU A 1 -15.25 36.68 10.86
N SER A 2 -16.07 35.93 11.62
CA SER A 2 -16.11 36.00 13.06
C SER A 2 -14.84 35.36 13.65
N GLU A 3 -14.14 36.08 14.53
CA GLU A 3 -12.99 35.51 15.25
C GLU A 3 -13.43 34.28 16.08
N PRO A 4 -12.63 33.19 16.05
CA PRO A 4 -12.97 31.97 16.77
C PRO A 4 -12.92 32.25 18.27
N ASN A 5 -13.98 31.84 19.00
CA ASN A 5 -14.10 31.99 20.46
C ASN A 5 -12.88 31.35 21.15
N SER A 6 -12.14 32.17 21.92
CA SER A 6 -10.92 31.77 22.64
C SER A 6 -11.09 30.52 23.51
N ASN A 7 -12.26 30.35 24.16
CA ASN A 7 -12.55 29.17 24.98
C ASN A 7 -12.73 27.90 24.12
N SER A 8 -13.33 28.01 22.93
CA SER A 8 -13.46 26.91 21.98
C SER A 8 -12.10 26.48 21.47
N LEU A 9 -11.21 27.43 21.16
CA LEU A 9 -9.83 27.13 20.74
C LEU A 9 -9.03 26.41 21.83
N LYS A 10 -9.15 26.85 23.10
CA LYS A 10 -8.49 26.17 24.23
C LYS A 10 -8.96 24.72 24.38
N ARG A 11 -10.28 24.48 24.30
CA ARG A 11 -10.86 23.12 24.36
C ARG A 11 -10.39 22.24 23.21
N LEU A 12 -10.33 22.78 21.97
CA LEU A 12 -9.85 22.04 20.81
C LEU A 12 -8.36 21.69 20.95
N LYS A 13 -7.52 22.63 21.37
CA LYS A 13 -6.09 22.37 21.62
C LYS A 13 -5.88 21.31 22.69
N SER A 14 -6.62 21.35 23.80
CA SER A 14 -6.55 20.32 24.85
C SER A 14 -6.95 18.94 24.32
N ARG A 15 -8.02 18.86 23.53
CA ARG A 15 -8.45 17.60 22.90
C ARG A 15 -7.44 17.06 21.91
N ILE A 16 -6.85 17.91 21.08
CA ILE A 16 -5.78 17.51 20.15
C ILE A 16 -4.58 16.96 20.92
N LYS A 17 -4.14 17.64 22.00
CA LYS A 17 -3.04 17.19 22.84
C LYS A 17 -3.32 15.79 23.44
N PHE A 18 -4.52 15.59 23.96
CA PHE A 18 -4.96 14.32 24.53
C PHE A 18 -4.96 13.19 23.46
N LEU A 19 -5.53 13.45 22.30
CA LEU A 19 -5.56 12.46 21.21
C LEU A 19 -4.16 12.11 20.69
N ASN A 20 -3.27 13.09 20.56
CA ASN A 20 -1.86 12.85 20.19
C ASN A 20 -1.13 12.00 21.22
N GLN A 21 -1.42 12.21 22.52
CA GLN A 21 -0.84 11.38 23.57
C GLN A 21 -1.34 9.94 23.50
N GLN A 22 -2.64 9.74 23.33
CA GLN A 22 -3.22 8.40 23.15
C GLN A 22 -2.65 7.69 21.90
N GLU A 23 -2.53 8.42 20.78
CA GLU A 23 -1.93 7.87 19.57
C GLU A 23 -0.50 7.40 19.80
N LYS A 24 0.30 8.18 20.55
CA LYS A 24 1.66 7.81 20.89
C LYS A 24 1.70 6.54 21.77
N GLU A 25 0.89 6.49 22.82
CA GLU A 25 0.81 5.31 23.72
C GLU A 25 0.44 4.05 22.95
N ILE A 26 -0.56 4.10 22.05
CA ILE A 26 -0.93 2.96 21.20
C ILE A 26 0.23 2.52 20.30
N LYS A 27 0.97 3.45 19.72
CA LYS A 27 2.15 3.12 18.89
C LYS A 27 3.27 2.47 19.71
N ASP A 28 3.50 2.97 20.92
CA ASP A 28 4.49 2.41 21.84
C ASP A 28 4.10 0.98 22.26
N ASP A 29 2.81 0.73 22.53
CA ASP A 29 2.28 -0.61 22.84
C ASP A 29 2.44 -1.57 21.65
N ILE A 30 2.12 -1.14 20.44
CA ILE A 30 2.33 -1.92 19.21
C ILE A 30 3.80 -2.32 19.08
N THR A 31 4.70 -1.36 19.21
CA THR A 31 6.15 -1.59 19.13
C THR A 31 6.63 -2.55 20.23
N ALA A 32 6.08 -2.46 21.44
CA ALA A 32 6.39 -3.38 22.52
C ALA A 32 5.95 -4.82 22.23
N ILE A 33 4.76 -5.00 21.64
CA ILE A 33 4.24 -6.32 21.22
C ILE A 33 5.13 -6.91 20.13
N VAL A 34 5.50 -6.12 19.12
CA VAL A 34 6.37 -6.56 18.03
C VAL A 34 7.73 -7.01 18.57
N LYS A 35 8.34 -6.24 19.47
CA LYS A 35 9.64 -6.57 20.06
C LYS A 35 9.64 -7.85 20.90
N ARG A 36 8.50 -8.19 21.52
CA ARG A 36 8.37 -9.43 22.34
C ARG A 36 8.23 -10.69 21.48
N ASN A 37 7.85 -10.57 20.22
CA ASN A 37 7.64 -11.70 19.33
C ASN A 37 8.64 -11.65 18.17
N GLU A 38 9.72 -12.43 18.29
CA GLU A 38 10.80 -12.45 17.27
C GLU A 38 10.33 -12.89 15.90
N ASN A 39 9.36 -13.81 15.80
CA ASN A 39 8.85 -14.26 14.52
C ASN A 39 8.06 -13.14 13.83
N LEU A 40 7.17 -12.47 14.59
CA LEU A 40 6.42 -11.32 14.09
C LEU A 40 7.37 -10.19 13.66
N LYS A 41 8.42 -9.93 14.45
CA LYS A 41 9.41 -8.92 14.10
C LYS A 41 10.12 -9.25 12.79
N LYS A 42 10.58 -10.48 12.59
CA LYS A 42 11.21 -10.92 11.32
C LYS A 42 10.25 -10.75 10.13
N GLU A 43 8.98 -11.05 10.30
CA GLU A 43 7.97 -10.89 9.25
C GLU A 43 7.72 -9.40 8.92
N ILE A 44 7.69 -8.54 9.94
CA ILE A 44 7.55 -7.09 9.77
C ILE A 44 8.80 -6.53 9.09
N ASP A 45 10.00 -6.88 9.55
CA ASP A 45 11.28 -6.42 8.98
C ASP A 45 11.36 -6.80 7.48
N LEU A 46 10.92 -8.01 7.13
CA LEU A 46 10.84 -8.47 5.75
C LEU A 46 9.93 -7.57 4.89
N ILE A 47 8.76 -7.24 5.38
CA ILE A 47 7.79 -6.38 4.70
C ILE A 47 8.32 -4.95 4.59
N CYS A 48 9.01 -4.45 5.62
CA CYS A 48 9.60 -3.12 5.66
C CYS A 48 10.76 -2.92 4.68
N THR A 49 11.28 -3.98 4.05
CA THR A 49 12.24 -3.83 2.94
C THR A 49 11.62 -3.18 1.72
N LEU A 50 10.28 -3.20 1.57
CA LEU A 50 9.58 -2.50 0.49
C LEU A 50 9.62 -0.98 0.68
N PRO A 51 9.91 -0.21 -0.38
CA PRO A 51 9.98 1.24 -0.30
C PRO A 51 8.66 1.83 0.16
N GLY A 52 8.72 2.66 1.20
CA GLY A 52 7.57 3.37 1.77
C GLY A 52 6.75 2.59 2.78
N ILE A 53 7.00 1.31 2.99
CA ILE A 53 6.33 0.53 4.03
C ILE A 53 7.15 0.60 5.32
N GLY A 54 6.60 1.25 6.34
CA GLY A 54 7.16 1.27 7.68
C GLY A 54 6.48 0.27 8.62
N GLU A 55 7.02 0.11 9.83
CA GLU A 55 6.56 -0.85 10.86
C GLU A 55 5.04 -0.80 11.06
N LEU A 56 4.48 0.38 11.31
CA LEU A 56 3.03 0.52 11.53
C LEU A 56 2.19 0.04 10.33
N THR A 57 2.64 0.33 9.10
CA THR A 57 1.94 -0.14 7.91
C THR A 57 2.02 -1.66 7.79
N ALA A 58 3.19 -2.26 8.05
CA ALA A 58 3.38 -3.70 8.04
C ALA A 58 2.50 -4.38 9.10
N VAL A 59 2.44 -3.83 10.32
CA VAL A 59 1.54 -4.31 11.39
C VAL A 59 0.08 -4.26 10.95
N ILE A 60 -0.38 -3.15 10.37
CA ILE A 60 -1.76 -3.03 9.87
C ILE A 60 -2.05 -4.09 8.80
N ILE A 61 -1.13 -4.31 7.87
CA ILE A 61 -1.30 -5.32 6.81
C ILE A 61 -1.45 -6.72 7.43
N LEU A 62 -0.55 -7.09 8.33
CA LEU A 62 -0.57 -8.40 8.98
C LEU A 62 -1.81 -8.59 9.86
N ALA A 63 -2.19 -7.59 10.66
CA ALA A 63 -3.38 -7.64 11.51
C ALA A 63 -4.67 -7.77 10.70
N GLU A 64 -4.85 -6.93 9.66
CA GLU A 64 -6.07 -6.92 8.84
C GLU A 64 -6.20 -8.17 7.94
N THR A 65 -5.11 -8.91 7.71
CA THR A 65 -5.11 -10.14 6.91
C THR A 65 -4.91 -11.40 7.74
N ASN A 66 -4.83 -11.29 9.07
CA ASN A 66 -4.45 -12.38 9.97
C ASN A 66 -3.18 -13.11 9.49
N GLY A 67 -2.08 -12.38 9.29
CA GLY A 67 -0.84 -12.96 8.77
C GLY A 67 -0.99 -13.58 7.38
N PHE A 68 -1.88 -13.06 6.55
CA PHE A 68 -2.27 -13.61 5.24
C PHE A 68 -2.88 -15.02 5.26
N GLU A 69 -3.32 -15.54 6.41
CA GLU A 69 -3.99 -16.84 6.49
C GLU A 69 -5.28 -16.88 5.67
N LEU A 70 -6.04 -15.78 5.68
CA LEU A 70 -7.30 -15.65 4.94
C LEU A 70 -7.09 -15.43 3.42
N ILE A 71 -5.84 -15.30 2.97
CA ILE A 71 -5.50 -14.89 1.62
C ILE A 71 -4.78 -16.02 0.87
N ARG A 72 -5.41 -16.53 -0.18
CA ARG A 72 -4.88 -17.64 -1.00
C ARG A 72 -3.96 -17.15 -2.12
N ASN A 73 -4.20 -15.95 -2.65
CA ASN A 73 -3.42 -15.40 -3.76
C ASN A 73 -3.50 -13.86 -3.83
N LYS A 74 -2.64 -13.26 -4.65
CA LYS A 74 -2.56 -11.80 -4.85
C LYS A 74 -3.88 -11.17 -5.30
N ARG A 75 -4.63 -11.87 -6.17
CA ARG A 75 -5.91 -11.36 -6.70
C ARG A 75 -6.96 -11.27 -5.60
N GLN A 76 -7.03 -12.28 -4.73
CA GLN A 76 -7.91 -12.25 -3.57
C GLN A 76 -7.52 -11.12 -2.60
N LEU A 77 -6.22 -10.88 -2.37
CA LEU A 77 -5.75 -9.79 -1.52
C LEU A 77 -6.16 -8.41 -2.06
N THR A 78 -6.00 -8.19 -3.36
CA THR A 78 -6.40 -6.92 -3.98
C THR A 78 -7.91 -6.71 -3.94
N SER A 79 -8.69 -7.76 -4.11
CA SER A 79 -10.14 -7.72 -3.95
C SER A 79 -10.54 -7.50 -2.48
N TYR A 80 -9.88 -8.18 -1.53
CA TYR A 80 -10.07 -7.98 -0.11
C TYR A 80 -9.81 -6.54 0.33
N ALA A 81 -8.79 -5.89 -0.23
CA ALA A 81 -8.52 -4.47 -0.01
C ALA A 81 -9.49 -3.53 -0.78
N GLY A 82 -10.30 -4.07 -1.71
CA GLY A 82 -11.17 -3.30 -2.60
C GLY A 82 -10.40 -2.42 -3.59
N LEU A 83 -9.20 -2.88 -3.98
CA LEU A 83 -8.34 -2.26 -4.99
C LEU A 83 -8.48 -2.91 -6.37
N ASP A 84 -9.30 -3.94 -6.50
CA ASP A 84 -9.67 -4.57 -7.77
C ASP A 84 -10.48 -3.60 -8.64
N VAL A 85 -10.33 -3.76 -9.96
CA VAL A 85 -11.03 -2.92 -10.95
C VAL A 85 -12.39 -3.54 -11.26
N LYS A 86 -13.43 -2.72 -11.16
CA LYS A 86 -14.77 -3.07 -11.61
C LYS A 86 -15.07 -2.32 -12.91
N GLU A 87 -15.34 -3.08 -13.97
CA GLU A 87 -15.91 -2.58 -15.21
C GLU A 87 -17.38 -2.97 -15.26
N LYS A 88 -18.24 -1.98 -15.54
CA LYS A 88 -19.63 -2.25 -15.88
C LYS A 88 -19.73 -2.16 -17.39
N GLN A 89 -19.81 -3.30 -18.04
CA GLN A 89 -20.16 -3.41 -19.45
C GLN A 89 -21.51 -4.14 -19.53
N SER A 90 -22.50 -3.51 -20.11
CA SER A 90 -23.79 -4.12 -20.40
C SER A 90 -24.15 -3.78 -21.86
N GLY A 91 -23.98 -4.75 -22.73
CA GLY A 91 -24.21 -4.59 -24.18
C GLY A 91 -23.31 -3.54 -24.82
N THR A 92 -23.73 -3.01 -25.93
CA THR A 92 -23.02 -1.97 -26.73
C THR A 92 -23.19 -0.56 -26.17
N SER A 93 -24.19 -0.30 -25.35
CA SER A 93 -24.64 1.06 -24.96
C SER A 93 -24.08 1.54 -23.62
N VAL A 94 -23.64 0.65 -22.70
CA VAL A 94 -23.18 1.07 -21.37
C VAL A 94 -21.69 0.74 -21.20
N LYS A 95 -20.82 1.73 -21.50
CA LYS A 95 -19.39 1.67 -21.17
C LYS A 95 -19.08 2.62 -20.02
N SER A 96 -19.02 2.13 -18.78
CA SER A 96 -18.58 2.96 -17.66
C SER A 96 -17.05 2.98 -17.55
N LYS A 97 -16.48 4.15 -17.17
CA LYS A 97 -15.03 4.24 -16.90
C LYS A 97 -14.64 3.27 -15.77
N PRO A 98 -13.58 2.47 -15.94
CA PRO A 98 -13.10 1.55 -14.90
C PRO A 98 -12.83 2.27 -13.59
N LYS A 99 -13.36 1.72 -12.49
CA LYS A 99 -13.15 2.24 -11.11
C LYS A 99 -12.79 1.08 -10.19
N ILE A 100 -12.05 1.36 -9.11
CA ILE A 100 -11.86 0.37 -8.06
C ILE A 100 -13.17 0.08 -7.35
N THR A 101 -13.35 -1.16 -6.90
CA THR A 101 -14.62 -1.59 -6.27
C THR A 101 -14.90 -0.84 -4.98
N LYS A 102 -13.87 -0.50 -4.21
CA LYS A 102 -13.94 0.04 -2.84
C LYS A 102 -14.75 -0.84 -1.88
N LYS A 103 -15.21 -2.01 -2.33
CA LYS A 103 -15.83 -3.04 -1.52
C LYS A 103 -14.73 -3.84 -0.87
N GLY A 104 -14.63 -3.84 0.44
CA GLY A 104 -13.57 -4.56 1.12
C GLY A 104 -12.92 -3.74 2.23
N ASN A 105 -11.79 -4.21 2.73
CA ASN A 105 -11.13 -3.65 3.89
C ASN A 105 -10.64 -2.21 3.65
N ARG A 106 -11.30 -1.27 4.35
CA ARG A 106 -10.99 0.15 4.23
C ARG A 106 -9.68 0.52 4.93
N SER A 107 -9.37 -0.12 6.06
CA SER A 107 -8.15 0.13 6.82
C SER A 107 -6.92 -0.25 6.02
N LEU A 108 -6.93 -1.46 5.44
CA LEU A 108 -5.87 -1.93 4.56
C LEU A 108 -5.67 -1.01 3.34
N ARG A 109 -6.75 -0.59 2.69
CA ARG A 109 -6.67 0.34 1.56
C ARG A 109 -6.12 1.71 1.95
N LYS A 110 -6.50 2.24 3.13
CA LYS A 110 -5.98 3.50 3.65
C LYS A 110 -4.49 3.39 4.00
N ALA A 111 -4.09 2.29 4.65
CA ALA A 111 -2.71 2.06 5.04
C ALA A 111 -1.75 2.07 3.85
N MET A 112 -2.19 1.66 2.65
CA MET A 112 -1.37 1.63 1.45
C MET A 112 -1.20 2.99 0.75
N HIS A 113 -1.92 4.03 1.18
CA HIS A 113 -1.91 5.33 0.47
C HIS A 113 -0.57 6.05 0.60
N PHE A 114 -0.11 6.31 1.82
CA PHE A 114 1.17 6.98 2.05
C PHE A 114 2.37 6.17 1.57
N PRO A 115 2.47 4.85 1.82
CA PRO A 115 3.52 4.03 1.23
C PRO A 115 3.65 4.18 -0.28
N SER A 116 2.53 4.24 -1.00
CA SER A 116 2.58 4.40 -2.45
C SER A 116 3.14 5.76 -2.90
N LEU A 117 2.87 6.84 -2.17
CA LEU A 117 3.47 8.16 -2.43
C LEU A 117 4.98 8.15 -2.17
N VAL A 118 5.40 7.53 -1.06
CA VAL A 118 6.81 7.41 -0.71
C VAL A 118 7.56 6.55 -1.72
N ALA A 119 6.98 5.40 -2.11
CA ALA A 119 7.57 4.53 -3.13
C ALA A 119 7.77 5.26 -4.47
N VAL A 120 6.79 6.02 -4.95
CA VAL A 120 6.91 6.82 -6.17
C VAL A 120 8.00 7.89 -6.05
N LYS A 121 8.19 8.46 -4.85
CA LYS A 121 9.19 9.50 -4.62
C LYS A 121 10.62 8.95 -4.57
N TRP A 122 10.82 7.80 -3.93
CA TRP A 122 12.15 7.33 -3.54
C TRP A 122 12.63 6.08 -4.29
N ASP A 123 11.77 5.39 -5.04
CA ASP A 123 12.12 4.22 -5.82
C ASP A 123 11.88 4.45 -7.31
N ASP A 124 12.92 4.28 -8.12
CA ASP A 124 12.90 4.58 -9.56
C ASP A 124 11.96 3.65 -10.31
N ASN A 125 11.87 2.38 -9.93
CA ASN A 125 10.95 1.42 -10.55
C ASN A 125 9.49 1.83 -10.38
N PHE A 126 9.11 2.27 -9.16
CA PHE A 126 7.76 2.75 -8.90
C PHE A 126 7.50 4.11 -9.57
N ARG A 127 8.52 4.98 -9.64
CA ARG A 127 8.44 6.27 -10.33
C ARG A 127 8.18 6.08 -11.83
N GLU A 128 8.91 5.19 -12.49
CA GLU A 128 8.71 4.88 -13.90
C GLU A 128 7.31 4.31 -14.19
N ILE A 129 6.86 3.36 -13.37
CA ILE A 129 5.52 2.79 -13.51
C ILE A 129 4.46 3.88 -13.34
N TYR A 130 4.62 4.74 -12.33
CA TYR A 130 3.71 5.86 -12.09
C TYR A 130 3.69 6.82 -13.26
N ALA A 131 4.86 7.28 -13.74
CA ALA A 131 4.97 8.21 -14.87
C ALA A 131 4.33 7.64 -16.14
N ARG A 132 4.58 6.38 -16.47
CA ARG A 132 3.97 5.68 -17.60
C ARG A 132 2.45 5.63 -17.48
N LEU A 133 1.90 5.34 -16.30
CA LEU A 133 0.46 5.29 -16.08
C LEU A 133 -0.19 6.67 -16.14
N VAL A 134 0.48 7.70 -15.63
CA VAL A 134 0.01 9.10 -15.75
C VAL A 134 0.01 9.54 -17.21
N SER A 135 1.08 9.28 -17.95
CA SER A 135 1.15 9.58 -19.40
C SER A 135 0.01 8.90 -20.17
N LYS A 136 -0.25 7.61 -19.89
CA LYS A 136 -1.30 6.83 -20.59
C LYS A 136 -2.73 7.28 -20.26
N HIS A 137 -3.00 7.70 -19.02
CA HIS A 137 -4.36 7.90 -18.52
C HIS A 137 -4.69 9.34 -18.11
N GLY A 138 -3.71 10.22 -17.97
CA GLY A 138 -3.88 11.61 -17.54
C GLY A 138 -4.30 11.80 -16.07
N ILE A 139 -4.52 10.73 -15.31
CA ILE A 139 -5.10 10.80 -13.96
C ILE A 139 -4.10 10.29 -12.91
N LYS A 140 -3.47 11.22 -12.18
CA LYS A 140 -2.47 10.93 -11.13
C LYS A 140 -2.98 9.96 -10.05
N MET A 141 -4.22 10.15 -9.58
CA MET A 141 -4.81 9.28 -8.56
C MET A 141 -5.01 7.84 -9.05
N LYS A 142 -5.37 7.65 -10.32
CA LYS A 142 -5.52 6.32 -10.92
C LYS A 142 -4.17 5.59 -10.96
N ALA A 143 -3.11 6.28 -11.33
CA ALA A 143 -1.75 5.76 -11.31
C ALA A 143 -1.32 5.40 -9.89
N LEU A 144 -1.58 6.26 -8.89
CA LEU A 144 -1.24 6.00 -7.50
C LEU A 144 -1.95 4.76 -6.94
N VAL A 145 -3.22 4.56 -7.27
CA VAL A 145 -3.97 3.36 -6.86
C VAL A 145 -3.37 2.08 -7.48
N ALA A 146 -2.86 2.15 -8.70
CA ALA A 146 -2.17 1.02 -9.31
C ALA A 146 -0.85 0.70 -8.56
N ILE A 147 -0.13 1.72 -8.07
CA ILE A 147 1.05 1.52 -7.20
C ILE A 147 0.65 0.91 -5.86
N GLN A 148 -0.43 1.39 -5.21
CA GLN A 148 -0.95 0.78 -3.97
C GLN A 148 -1.20 -0.71 -4.14
N ARG A 149 -1.88 -1.08 -5.23
CA ARG A 149 -2.14 -2.47 -5.57
C ARG A 149 -0.84 -3.26 -5.75
N LYS A 150 0.11 -2.74 -6.53
CA LYS A 150 1.39 -3.40 -6.78
C LYS A 150 2.19 -3.60 -5.49
N LEU A 151 2.28 -2.57 -4.63
CA LEU A 151 2.94 -2.69 -3.32
C LEU A 151 2.29 -3.77 -2.45
N LEU A 152 0.97 -3.80 -2.38
CA LEU A 152 0.24 -4.81 -1.60
C LEU A 152 0.47 -6.23 -2.14
N GLU A 153 0.48 -6.41 -3.46
CA GLU A 153 0.80 -7.69 -4.11
C GLU A 153 2.24 -8.12 -3.85
N MET A 154 3.19 -7.17 -3.80
CA MET A 154 4.59 -7.43 -3.47
C MET A 154 4.76 -7.80 -2.00
N THR A 155 4.09 -7.10 -1.08
CA THR A 155 4.08 -7.44 0.35
C THR A 155 3.69 -8.91 0.56
N TYR A 156 2.62 -9.36 -0.09
CA TYR A 156 2.20 -10.76 -0.05
C TYR A 156 3.28 -11.71 -0.60
N THR A 157 3.92 -11.33 -1.70
CA THR A 157 4.96 -12.18 -2.32
C THR A 157 6.17 -12.34 -1.40
N LEU A 158 6.67 -11.23 -0.86
CA LEU A 158 7.81 -11.25 0.05
C LEU A 158 7.51 -12.08 1.31
N PHE A 159 6.33 -11.87 1.88
CA PHE A 159 5.89 -12.61 3.06
C PHE A 159 5.81 -14.13 2.81
N LYS A 160 5.20 -14.55 1.70
CA LYS A 160 5.05 -15.98 1.37
C LYS A 160 6.36 -16.64 0.97
N ASN A 161 7.21 -15.96 0.24
CA ASN A 161 8.50 -16.50 -0.23
C ASN A 161 9.62 -16.32 0.81
N LYS A 162 9.39 -15.57 1.90
CA LYS A 162 10.40 -15.21 2.91
C LYS A 162 11.64 -14.55 2.29
N THR A 163 11.40 -13.66 1.30
CA THR A 163 12.45 -12.94 0.56
C THR A 163 12.34 -11.44 0.81
N THR A 164 13.45 -10.73 0.71
CA THR A 164 13.53 -9.27 0.83
C THR A 164 13.28 -8.59 -0.51
N TYR A 165 12.95 -7.31 -0.48
CA TYR A 165 12.85 -6.49 -1.69
C TYR A 165 14.24 -6.15 -2.22
N GLU A 166 14.52 -6.55 -3.46
CA GLU A 166 15.73 -6.19 -4.19
C GLU A 166 15.39 -5.22 -5.33
N LYS A 167 15.90 -4.01 -5.23
CA LYS A 167 15.66 -2.95 -6.23
C LYS A 167 16.13 -3.38 -7.62
N GLU A 168 17.26 -4.06 -7.69
CA GLU A 168 17.87 -4.51 -8.95
C GLU A 168 17.21 -5.76 -9.57
N TYR A 169 16.49 -6.55 -8.77
CA TYR A 169 15.85 -7.77 -9.28
C TYR A 169 14.91 -7.50 -10.46
N GLN A 170 14.16 -6.41 -10.41
CA GLN A 170 13.25 -6.04 -11.49
C GLN A 170 13.99 -5.58 -12.77
N ILE A 171 15.14 -4.96 -12.61
CA ILE A 171 16.00 -4.53 -13.72
C ILE A 171 16.60 -5.78 -14.39
N LYS A 172 17.21 -6.66 -13.61
CA LYS A 172 17.77 -7.94 -14.10
C LYS A 172 16.75 -8.80 -14.83
N MET A 173 15.53 -8.90 -14.31
CA MET A 173 14.45 -9.65 -14.96
C MET A 173 13.93 -9.01 -16.27
N ARG A 174 14.02 -7.68 -16.39
CA ARG A 174 13.70 -6.99 -17.67
C ARG A 174 14.79 -7.20 -18.70
N GLU A 175 16.04 -7.10 -18.30
CA GLU A 175 17.20 -7.34 -19.16
C GLU A 175 17.22 -8.78 -19.69
N GLN A 176 16.95 -9.76 -18.82
CA GLN A 176 16.82 -11.16 -19.23
C GLN A 176 15.66 -11.40 -20.22
N LYS A 177 14.51 -10.77 -20.02
CA LYS A 177 13.39 -10.88 -20.95
C LYS A 177 13.70 -10.24 -22.32
N ASN A 178 14.38 -9.12 -22.32
CA ASN A 178 14.75 -8.44 -23.55
C ASN A 178 15.83 -9.24 -24.33
N SER A 179 16.80 -9.82 -23.63
CA SER A 179 17.82 -10.65 -24.26
C SER A 179 17.24 -11.94 -24.86
N VAL A 180 16.25 -12.56 -24.23
CA VAL A 180 15.56 -13.73 -24.78
C VAL A 180 14.71 -13.38 -26.01
N GLN A 181 14.06 -12.20 -26.03
CA GLN A 181 13.31 -11.75 -27.21
C GLN A 181 14.20 -11.44 -28.41
N VAL A 182 15.40 -10.91 -28.19
CA VAL A 182 16.38 -10.62 -29.27
C VAL A 182 16.98 -11.89 -29.86
N GLN A 183 17.06 -12.97 -29.09
CA GLN A 183 17.56 -14.28 -29.59
C GLN A 183 16.51 -15.10 -30.36
N MET A 184 15.24 -14.69 -30.30
CA MET A 184 14.14 -15.37 -31.00
C MET A 184 13.70 -14.66 -32.30
N THR A 185 14.39 -13.58 -32.66
CA THR A 185 14.16 -12.81 -33.92
C THR A 185 15.32 -12.98 -34.85
#